data_4d9ced0ae12317f10a6f6e2c94fa3487
#
_entry.id   4d9ced0ae12317f10a6f6e2c94fa3487
#
_cell.length_a   1.000
_cell.length_b   1.000
_cell.length_c   1.000
_cell.angle_alpha   90.00
_cell.angle_beta   90.00
_cell.angle_gamma   90.00
#
_symmetry.space_group_name_H-M   'P 1'
#
loop_
_entity.id
_entity.type
_entity.pdbx_description
1 polymer ?
#
loop_
_entity_poly.entity_id
_entity_poly.type
_entity_poly.pdbx_seq_one_letter_code
_entity_poly.pdbx_strand_id
1 'polypeptide(L)'
;EGWRGINHSYALVNQWQIKELIKSSNLSFKDVPYFKENWSSKKNDSGLKDEIKNIINGIQSPLKDIKYDITYRISAPFNFDTKFKSKVLFVFGTTEYRDIHKNNYINGEPNQLCKEENFFIHAPSNWSKKGFIEFGFREDQIVVVPHGVDLDTFNLITFEEKKNIRNKYKIKDDD
;
A
#
# COMPACT_ATOMS: atom_id res chain seq x y z
N GLU A 1 -1.98 9.49 -0.77
CA GLU A 1 -1.65 9.56 -2.20
C GLU A 1 -1.38 8.17 -2.74
N GLY A 2 -1.92 7.81 -3.89
CA GLY A 2 -1.70 6.46 -4.45
C GLY A 2 -2.72 6.04 -5.48
N TRP A 3 -2.84 4.75 -5.69
CA TRP A 3 -3.87 4.14 -6.53
C TRP A 3 -4.96 3.49 -5.69
N ARG A 4 -6.21 3.66 -6.08
CA ARG A 4 -7.36 3.04 -5.42
C ARG A 4 -8.31 2.29 -6.36
N GLY A 5 -8.06 2.34 -7.65
CA GLY A 5 -9.01 1.84 -8.65
C GLY A 5 -8.45 0.86 -9.66
N ILE A 6 -7.22 0.38 -9.54
CA ILE A 6 -6.60 -0.54 -10.49
C ILE A 6 -6.31 -1.91 -9.87
N ASN A 7 -6.21 -2.93 -10.72
CA ASN A 7 -5.81 -4.27 -10.29
C ASN A 7 -4.28 -4.37 -10.21
N HIS A 8 -3.71 -3.82 -9.14
CA HIS A 8 -2.28 -3.82 -8.83
C HIS A 8 -2.09 -4.04 -7.34
N SER A 9 -1.03 -4.77 -6.93
CA SER A 9 -0.79 -5.11 -5.53
C SER A 9 -0.79 -3.88 -4.61
N TYR A 10 -0.15 -2.79 -5.00
CA TYR A 10 -0.13 -1.55 -4.21
C TYR A 10 -1.52 -0.90 -4.10
N ALA A 11 -2.34 -0.97 -5.14
CA ALA A 11 -3.70 -0.49 -5.07
C ALA A 11 -4.57 -1.37 -4.14
N LEU A 12 -4.37 -2.69 -4.17
CA LEU A 12 -5.05 -3.62 -3.25
C LEU A 12 -4.66 -3.34 -1.81
N VAL A 13 -3.36 -3.23 -1.51
CA VAL A 13 -2.87 -2.86 -0.17
C VAL A 13 -3.48 -1.54 0.27
N ASN A 14 -3.45 -0.51 -0.58
CA ASN A 14 -3.98 0.81 -0.28
C ASN A 14 -5.49 0.77 0.02
N GLN A 15 -6.27 0.04 -0.75
CA GLN A 15 -7.72 -0.10 -0.52
C GLN A 15 -8.03 -0.74 0.84
N TRP A 16 -7.32 -1.81 1.20
CA TRP A 16 -7.50 -2.48 2.49
C TRP A 16 -7.06 -1.59 3.67
N GLN A 17 -5.98 -0.83 3.51
CA GLN A 17 -5.55 0.15 4.51
C GLN A 17 -6.59 1.29 4.65
N ILE A 18 -7.11 1.81 3.55
CA ILE A 18 -8.16 2.86 3.58
C ILE A 18 -9.41 2.34 4.29
N LYS A 19 -9.86 1.11 4.00
CA LYS A 19 -10.98 0.46 4.68
C LYS A 19 -10.87 0.53 6.21
N GLU A 20 -9.67 0.35 6.73
CA GLU A 20 -9.44 0.40 8.18
C GLU A 20 -9.28 1.84 8.67
N LEU A 21 -8.55 2.68 7.95
CA LEU A 21 -8.27 4.06 8.35
C LEU A 21 -9.52 4.95 8.41
N ILE A 22 -10.51 4.73 7.54
CA ILE A 22 -11.77 5.50 7.57
C ILE A 22 -12.57 5.31 8.86
N LYS A 23 -12.29 4.27 9.65
CA LYS A 23 -12.96 4.01 10.93
C LYS A 23 -12.48 4.94 12.05
N SER A 24 -11.28 5.51 11.92
CA SER A 24 -10.61 6.27 12.99
C SER A 24 -9.98 7.58 12.55
N SER A 25 -10.06 7.94 11.27
CA SER A 25 -9.36 9.10 10.72
C SER A 25 -10.19 9.81 9.65
N ASN A 26 -10.01 11.12 9.56
CA ASN A 26 -10.53 11.90 8.44
C ASN A 26 -9.54 11.80 7.28
N LEU A 27 -10.01 11.32 6.14
CA LEU A 27 -9.16 11.06 4.98
C LEU A 27 -9.51 11.99 3.81
N SER A 28 -8.46 12.44 3.12
CA SER A 28 -8.55 12.95 1.75
C SER A 28 -7.66 12.09 0.86
N PHE A 29 -8.03 11.89 -0.40
CA PHE A 29 -7.29 11.02 -1.29
C PHE A 29 -6.85 11.76 -2.55
N LYS A 30 -5.57 11.68 -2.87
CA LYS A 30 -4.98 12.18 -4.11
C LYS A 30 -4.58 10.98 -4.98
N ASP A 31 -5.27 10.83 -6.10
CA ASP A 31 -4.92 9.84 -7.09
C ASP A 31 -3.57 10.17 -7.73
N VAL A 32 -2.70 9.17 -7.85
CA VAL A 32 -1.41 9.27 -8.51
C VAL A 32 -1.55 8.74 -9.94
N PRO A 33 -0.92 9.36 -10.94
CA PRO A 33 -0.93 8.86 -12.31
C PRO A 33 -0.51 7.39 -12.40
N TYR A 34 -1.10 6.64 -13.30
CA TYR A 34 -0.74 5.25 -13.52
C TYR A 34 0.65 5.16 -14.14
N PHE A 35 1.42 4.19 -13.69
CA PHE A 35 2.78 3.95 -14.20
C PHE A 35 2.76 3.45 -15.65
N LYS A 36 1.70 2.73 -16.04
CA LYS A 36 1.51 2.27 -17.42
C LYS A 36 0.20 2.82 -17.97
N GLU A 37 0.23 3.34 -19.19
CA GLU A 37 -0.92 3.96 -19.86
C GLU A 37 -2.10 2.99 -20.08
N ASN A 38 -1.82 1.69 -20.24
CA ASN A 38 -2.84 0.67 -20.44
C ASN A 38 -3.50 0.17 -19.15
N TRP A 39 -3.10 0.66 -17.99
CA TRP A 39 -3.76 0.33 -16.74
C TRP A 39 -5.13 1.01 -16.65
N SER A 40 -6.13 0.27 -16.22
CA SER A 40 -7.52 0.73 -16.19
C SER A 40 -8.18 0.33 -14.87
N SER A 41 -8.98 1.23 -14.32
CA SER A 41 -9.84 0.98 -13.17
C SER A 41 -11.00 0.01 -13.47
N LYS A 42 -11.29 -0.28 -14.74
CA LYS A 42 -12.44 -1.13 -15.16
C LYS A 42 -12.35 -2.60 -14.71
N LYS A 43 -11.17 -3.07 -14.30
CA LYS A 43 -10.93 -4.45 -13.87
C LYS A 43 -10.43 -4.52 -12.42
N ASN A 44 -10.93 -3.64 -11.57
CA ASN A 44 -10.58 -3.67 -10.16
C ASN A 44 -11.33 -4.80 -9.45
N ASP A 45 -10.63 -5.89 -9.19
CA ASP A 45 -11.10 -6.99 -8.36
C ASP A 45 -10.24 -7.08 -7.08
N SER A 46 -10.58 -6.22 -6.14
CA SER A 46 -9.88 -6.14 -4.84
C SER A 46 -10.41 -7.14 -3.80
N GLY A 47 -11.45 -7.91 -4.13
CA GLY A 47 -12.16 -8.73 -3.17
C GLY A 47 -13.02 -7.94 -2.16
N LEU A 48 -12.98 -6.62 -2.19
CA LEU A 48 -13.81 -5.78 -1.32
C LEU A 48 -15.27 -5.76 -1.80
N LYS A 49 -16.19 -5.72 -0.83
CA LYS A 49 -17.62 -5.51 -1.12
C LYS A 49 -17.84 -4.15 -1.79
N ASP A 50 -18.83 -4.06 -2.65
CA ASP A 50 -19.10 -2.84 -3.44
C ASP A 50 -19.41 -1.62 -2.58
N GLU A 51 -20.07 -1.82 -1.44
CA GLU A 51 -20.28 -0.75 -0.45
C GLU A 51 -18.97 -0.09 0.01
N ILE A 52 -17.97 -0.89 0.30
CA ILE A 52 -16.64 -0.41 0.71
C ILE A 52 -15.92 0.26 -0.46
N LYS A 53 -16.02 -0.32 -1.66
CA LYS A 53 -15.46 0.31 -2.88
C LYS A 53 -16.07 1.68 -3.12
N ASN A 54 -17.39 1.82 -2.95
CA ASN A 54 -18.09 3.10 -3.10
C ASN A 54 -17.61 4.14 -2.08
N ILE A 55 -17.44 3.74 -0.82
CA ILE A 55 -16.89 4.64 0.22
C ILE A 55 -15.48 5.10 -0.17
N ILE A 56 -14.59 4.18 -0.56
CA ILE A 56 -13.21 4.50 -0.94
C ILE A 56 -13.18 5.44 -2.15
N ASN A 57 -14.02 5.19 -3.15
CA ASN A 57 -14.09 6.03 -4.36
C ASN A 57 -14.72 7.40 -4.07
N GLY A 58 -15.57 7.50 -3.07
CA GLY A 58 -16.19 8.75 -2.62
C GLY A 58 -15.29 9.67 -1.80
N ILE A 59 -14.10 9.21 -1.37
CA ILE A 59 -13.18 10.04 -0.60
C ILE A 59 -12.72 11.24 -1.44
N GLN A 60 -12.94 12.44 -0.91
CA GLN A 60 -12.67 13.70 -1.59
C GLN A 60 -11.17 13.96 -1.76
N SER A 61 -10.82 14.72 -2.80
CA SER A 61 -9.46 15.20 -3.00
C SER A 61 -9.02 16.16 -1.90
N PRO A 62 -7.70 16.26 -1.61
CA PRO A 62 -7.19 17.19 -0.62
C PRO A 62 -7.52 18.65 -0.95
N LEU A 63 -7.97 19.40 0.04
CA LEU A 63 -8.22 20.84 -0.09
C LEU A 63 -6.89 21.62 -0.08
N LYS A 64 -6.85 22.74 -0.83
CA LYS A 64 -5.60 23.51 -1.02
C LYS A 64 -5.10 24.17 0.28
N ASP A 65 -6.03 24.60 1.13
CA ASP A 65 -5.71 25.43 2.30
C ASP A 65 -5.74 24.67 3.62
N ILE A 66 -5.89 23.33 3.56
CA ILE A 66 -5.86 22.48 4.75
C ILE A 66 -4.46 21.90 4.93
N LYS A 67 -3.94 22.04 6.15
CA LYS A 67 -2.73 21.35 6.61
C LYS A 67 -3.12 20.00 7.22
N TYR A 68 -2.58 18.94 6.68
CA TYR A 68 -2.82 17.58 7.15
C TYR A 68 -1.77 17.18 8.22
N ASP A 69 -2.09 16.23 9.08
CA ASP A 69 -1.13 15.69 10.03
C ASP A 69 -0.15 14.75 9.33
N ILE A 70 -0.66 13.86 8.47
CA ILE A 70 0.13 12.84 7.79
C ILE A 70 -0.21 12.83 6.30
N THR A 71 0.82 12.76 5.46
CA THR A 71 0.72 12.29 4.08
C THR A 71 1.24 10.86 4.02
N TYR A 72 0.40 9.93 3.61
CA TYR A 72 0.80 8.56 3.32
C TYR A 72 0.79 8.34 1.81
N ARG A 73 1.90 7.87 1.27
CA ARG A 73 2.11 7.70 -0.17
C ARG A 73 2.40 6.25 -0.49
N ILE A 74 1.61 5.67 -1.39
CA ILE A 74 1.78 4.31 -1.88
C ILE A 74 1.66 4.27 -3.40
N SER A 75 2.79 4.15 -4.08
CA SER A 75 2.88 4.12 -5.56
C SER A 75 4.17 3.44 -6.01
N ALA A 76 4.22 3.02 -7.27
CA ALA A 76 5.43 2.60 -7.94
C ALA A 76 5.60 3.45 -9.22
N PRO A 77 6.78 4.01 -9.47
CA PRO A 77 7.97 4.03 -8.59
C PRO A 77 7.71 4.75 -7.26
N PHE A 78 8.55 4.51 -6.24
CA PHE A 78 8.48 5.24 -4.98
C PHE A 78 8.68 6.72 -5.24
N ASN A 79 7.80 7.55 -4.74
CA ASN A 79 7.96 8.99 -4.87
C ASN A 79 8.45 9.60 -3.55
N PHE A 80 9.70 10.01 -3.52
CA PHE A 80 10.36 10.59 -2.35
C PHE A 80 10.30 12.12 -2.31
N ASP A 81 9.43 12.75 -3.12
CA ASP A 81 9.26 14.21 -3.08
C ASP A 81 8.80 14.66 -1.68
N THR A 82 9.63 15.49 -1.04
CA THR A 82 9.34 16.07 0.28
C THR A 82 8.43 17.30 0.23
N LYS A 83 8.01 17.74 -0.96
CA LYS A 83 7.02 18.81 -1.12
C LYS A 83 5.61 18.29 -0.83
N PHE A 84 5.23 18.29 0.42
CA PHE A 84 3.93 17.82 0.90
C PHE A 84 3.31 18.82 1.89
N LYS A 85 1.98 18.75 2.05
CA LYS A 85 1.22 19.68 2.90
C LYS A 85 0.83 19.07 4.25
N SER A 86 1.70 18.28 4.85
CA SER A 86 1.46 17.65 6.16
C SER A 86 2.65 17.82 7.08
N LYS A 87 2.48 17.45 8.35
CA LYS A 87 3.57 17.46 9.33
C LYS A 87 4.56 16.33 9.09
N VAL A 88 4.06 15.18 8.59
CA VAL A 88 4.85 13.96 8.41
C VAL A 88 4.52 13.34 7.05
N LEU A 89 5.52 12.80 6.39
CA LEU A 89 5.41 12.00 5.17
C LEU A 89 5.82 10.56 5.44
N PHE A 90 4.91 9.62 5.16
CA PHE A 90 5.21 8.21 5.04
C PHE A 90 5.19 7.77 3.58
N VAL A 91 6.22 7.07 3.15
CA VAL A 91 6.26 6.41 1.83
C VAL A 91 6.27 4.90 2.06
N PHE A 92 5.25 4.22 1.54
CA PHE A 92 5.22 2.76 1.53
C PHE A 92 6.15 2.21 0.46
N GLY A 93 6.92 1.18 0.80
CA GLY A 93 7.77 0.51 -0.16
C GLY A 93 8.16 -0.91 0.25
N THR A 94 8.43 -1.70 -0.79
CA THR A 94 8.97 -3.05 -0.67
C THR A 94 10.35 -3.11 -1.32
N THR A 95 11.27 -3.86 -0.75
CA THR A 95 12.54 -4.20 -1.39
C THR A 95 12.59 -5.70 -1.60
N GLU A 96 11.94 -6.18 -2.66
CA GLU A 96 11.73 -7.60 -2.90
C GLU A 96 13.05 -8.38 -2.98
N TYR A 97 14.06 -7.78 -3.60
CA TYR A 97 15.40 -8.37 -3.76
C TYR A 97 16.46 -7.75 -2.85
N ARG A 98 16.07 -7.00 -1.83
CA ARG A 98 16.96 -6.16 -0.99
C ARG A 98 17.75 -5.13 -1.79
N ASP A 99 17.31 -4.82 -2.99
CA ASP A 99 17.93 -3.85 -3.85
C ASP A 99 16.90 -2.86 -4.38
N ILE A 100 17.30 -1.60 -4.51
CA ILE A 100 16.48 -0.52 -5.04
C ILE A 100 17.25 0.13 -6.19
N HIS A 101 16.82 -0.16 -7.40
CA HIS A 101 17.39 0.45 -8.60
C HIS A 101 16.85 1.86 -8.82
N LYS A 102 17.59 2.69 -9.55
CA LYS A 102 17.17 4.06 -9.90
C LYS A 102 15.79 4.16 -10.56
N ASN A 103 15.36 3.10 -11.24
CA ASN A 103 14.05 3.04 -11.86
C ASN A 103 12.90 2.76 -10.88
N ASN A 104 13.23 2.39 -9.63
CA ASN A 104 12.24 2.07 -8.61
C ASN A 104 11.79 3.31 -7.80
N TYR A 105 12.45 4.45 -7.96
CA TYR A 105 12.09 5.67 -7.24
C TYR A 105 12.26 6.93 -8.09
N ILE A 106 11.58 7.99 -7.65
CA ILE A 106 11.66 9.34 -8.24
C ILE A 106 11.74 10.39 -7.12
N ASN A 107 12.29 11.56 -7.45
CA ASN A 107 12.24 12.77 -6.62
C ASN A 107 12.87 12.63 -5.23
N GLY A 108 14.13 12.25 -5.17
CA GLY A 108 14.88 12.24 -3.92
C GLY A 108 15.96 11.18 -3.87
N GLU A 109 16.96 11.45 -3.04
CA GLU A 109 18.10 10.55 -2.82
C GLU A 109 18.19 10.21 -1.33
N PRO A 110 18.52 8.96 -0.94
CA PRO A 110 18.56 8.54 0.47
C PRO A 110 19.42 9.42 1.35
N ASN A 111 20.60 9.84 0.87
CA ASN A 111 21.54 10.69 1.61
C ASN A 111 20.98 12.09 1.91
N GLN A 112 20.00 12.57 1.15
CA GLN A 112 19.28 13.81 1.42
C GLN A 112 18.11 13.56 2.38
N LEU A 113 17.34 12.51 2.12
CA LEU A 113 16.15 12.16 2.90
C LEU A 113 16.48 11.72 4.33
N CYS A 114 17.68 11.17 4.55
CA CYS A 114 18.16 10.86 5.89
C CYS A 114 18.29 12.08 6.83
N LYS A 115 18.31 13.29 6.28
CA LYS A 115 18.36 14.55 7.04
C LYS A 115 16.97 15.09 7.39
N GLU A 116 15.93 14.56 6.77
CA GLU A 116 14.55 14.98 6.99
C GLU A 116 13.98 14.27 8.24
N GLU A 117 13.67 15.03 9.27
CA GLU A 117 13.14 14.49 10.54
C GLU A 117 11.68 13.99 10.41
N ASN A 118 10.95 14.50 9.43
CA ASN A 118 9.54 14.22 9.22
C ASN A 118 9.26 13.27 8.03
N PHE A 119 10.30 12.60 7.53
CA PHE A 119 10.21 11.59 6.48
C PHE A 119 10.40 10.19 7.03
N PHE A 120 9.47 9.29 6.70
CA PHE A 120 9.50 7.90 7.12
C PHE A 120 9.17 6.95 5.99
N ILE A 121 9.71 5.74 6.07
CA ILE A 121 9.38 4.63 5.19
C ILE A 121 8.52 3.62 5.96
N HIS A 122 7.40 3.22 5.39
CA HIS A 122 6.63 2.07 5.82
C HIS A 122 7.09 0.84 5.04
N ALA A 123 7.79 -0.07 5.69
CA ALA A 123 8.21 -1.35 5.14
C ALA A 123 7.26 -2.46 5.64
N PRO A 124 6.80 -3.41 4.77
CA PRO A 124 5.88 -4.46 5.20
C PRO A 124 6.57 -5.60 5.98
N SER A 125 7.90 -5.62 6.04
CA SER A 125 8.65 -6.68 6.70
C SER A 125 10.04 -6.23 7.12
N ASN A 126 10.67 -6.98 8.03
CA ASN A 126 12.07 -6.78 8.38
C ASN A 126 13.03 -7.03 7.20
N TRP A 127 12.64 -7.86 6.24
CA TRP A 127 13.38 -8.03 4.99
C TRP A 127 13.42 -6.74 4.19
N SER A 128 12.26 -6.12 3.96
CA SER A 128 12.17 -4.84 3.27
C SER A 128 12.89 -3.72 4.03
N LYS A 129 12.76 -3.67 5.37
CA LYS A 129 13.51 -2.73 6.21
C LYS A 129 15.01 -2.82 5.96
N LYS A 130 15.57 -4.04 5.95
CA LYS A 130 17.00 -4.25 5.68
C LYS A 130 17.42 -3.72 4.31
N GLY A 131 16.61 -3.94 3.27
CA GLY A 131 16.89 -3.42 1.94
C GLY A 131 16.93 -1.89 1.89
N PHE A 132 16.02 -1.20 2.60
CA PHE A 132 16.06 0.26 2.69
C PHE A 132 17.28 0.77 3.45
N ILE A 133 17.72 0.08 4.53
CA ILE A 133 18.95 0.43 5.25
C ILE A 133 20.16 0.27 4.32
N GLU A 134 20.26 -0.84 3.59
CA GLU A 134 21.35 -1.10 2.64
C GLU A 134 21.35 -0.09 1.47
N PHE A 135 20.19 0.43 1.10
CA PHE A 135 20.08 1.51 0.13
C PHE A 135 20.52 2.89 0.67
N GLY A 136 20.64 3.06 2.00
CA GLY A 136 21.18 4.24 2.64
C GLY A 136 20.21 5.06 3.49
N PHE A 137 19.00 4.54 3.76
CA PHE A 137 18.10 5.18 4.74
C PHE A 137 18.49 4.85 6.17
N ARG A 138 18.21 5.77 7.09
CA ARG A 138 18.44 5.55 8.52
C ARG A 138 17.44 4.53 9.06
N GLU A 139 17.89 3.70 9.98
CA GLU A 139 17.05 2.66 10.58
C GLU A 139 15.85 3.23 11.35
N ASP A 140 16.01 4.37 12.01
CA ASP A 140 14.96 5.05 12.79
C ASP A 140 13.87 5.72 11.92
N GLN A 141 14.14 5.90 10.63
CA GLN A 141 13.16 6.37 9.64
C GLN A 141 12.30 5.24 9.04
N ILE A 142 12.59 3.96 9.35
CA ILE A 142 11.90 2.83 8.73
C ILE A 142 11.02 2.13 9.76
N VAL A 143 9.72 2.27 9.57
CA VAL A 143 8.70 1.63 10.41
C VAL A 143 8.25 0.34 9.75
N VAL A 144 8.31 -0.77 10.47
CA VAL A 144 7.82 -2.06 9.97
C VAL A 144 6.38 -2.25 10.41
N VAL A 145 5.48 -2.26 9.43
CA VAL A 145 4.06 -2.60 9.65
C VAL A 145 3.69 -3.72 8.68
N PRO A 146 3.55 -4.97 9.15
CA PRO A 146 3.18 -6.09 8.31
C PRO A 146 1.79 -5.89 7.68
N HIS A 147 1.59 -6.48 6.51
CA HIS A 147 0.25 -6.55 5.93
C HIS A 147 -0.66 -7.40 6.81
N GLY A 148 -1.89 -6.94 6.97
CA GLY A 148 -2.97 -7.74 7.51
C GLY A 148 -3.52 -8.73 6.48
N VAL A 149 -4.36 -9.64 6.94
CA VAL A 149 -5.13 -10.57 6.13
C VAL A 149 -6.62 -10.39 6.42
N ASP A 150 -7.44 -10.54 5.39
CA ASP A 150 -8.90 -10.53 5.54
C ASP A 150 -9.38 -11.83 6.18
N LEU A 151 -9.69 -11.77 7.48
CA LEU A 151 -10.14 -12.95 8.24
C LEU A 151 -11.54 -13.43 7.87
N ASP A 152 -12.34 -12.60 7.22
CA ASP A 152 -13.65 -13.01 6.72
C ASP A 152 -13.52 -13.94 5.50
N THR A 153 -12.51 -13.70 4.68
CA THR A 153 -12.19 -14.51 3.50
C THR A 153 -11.19 -15.64 3.82
N PHE A 154 -10.16 -15.34 4.59
CA PHE A 154 -9.08 -16.28 4.94
C PHE A 154 -9.26 -16.78 6.39
N ASN A 155 -10.13 -17.74 6.58
CA ASN A 155 -10.43 -18.35 7.86
C ASN A 155 -10.27 -19.87 7.80
N LEU A 156 -10.27 -20.50 8.97
CA LEU A 156 -10.26 -21.95 9.06
C LEU A 156 -11.63 -22.47 8.62
N ILE A 157 -11.62 -23.36 7.65
CA ILE A 157 -12.81 -24.05 7.17
C ILE A 157 -12.95 -25.42 7.84
N THR A 158 -14.19 -25.90 7.93
CA THR A 158 -14.49 -27.24 8.45
C THR A 158 -13.98 -28.32 7.50
N PHE A 159 -13.86 -29.55 8.02
CA PHE A 159 -13.48 -30.71 7.21
C PHE A 159 -14.47 -30.93 6.04
N GLU A 160 -15.75 -30.75 6.29
CA GLU A 160 -16.80 -30.93 5.27
C GLU A 160 -16.71 -29.88 4.17
N GLU A 161 -16.49 -28.61 4.52
CA GLU A 161 -16.26 -27.52 3.55
C GLU A 161 -15.01 -27.78 2.72
N LYS A 162 -13.90 -28.21 3.35
CA LYS A 162 -12.68 -28.60 2.65
C LYS A 162 -12.95 -29.71 1.64
N LYS A 163 -13.67 -30.75 2.05
CA LYS A 163 -14.04 -31.87 1.15
C LYS A 163 -14.88 -31.40 -0.01
N ASN A 164 -15.88 -30.54 0.23
CA ASN A 164 -16.73 -29.98 -0.83
C ASN A 164 -15.94 -29.15 -1.82
N ILE A 165 -15.00 -28.32 -1.36
CA ILE A 165 -14.10 -27.53 -2.22
C ILE A 165 -13.22 -28.47 -3.06
N ARG A 166 -12.57 -29.47 -2.43
CA ARG A 166 -11.74 -30.44 -3.15
C ARG A 166 -12.51 -31.17 -4.25
N ASN A 167 -13.73 -31.65 -3.93
CA ASN A 167 -14.61 -32.31 -4.91
C ASN A 167 -14.99 -31.36 -6.06
N LYS A 168 -15.37 -30.13 -5.77
CA LYS A 168 -15.71 -29.11 -6.78
C LYS A 168 -14.58 -28.86 -7.77
N TYR A 169 -13.35 -28.80 -7.28
CA TYR A 169 -12.18 -28.52 -8.12
C TYR A 169 -11.42 -29.80 -8.56
N LYS A 170 -11.96 -30.98 -8.27
CA LYS A 170 -11.36 -32.28 -8.61
C LYS A 170 -9.93 -32.44 -8.06
N ILE A 171 -9.66 -31.91 -6.87
CA ILE A 171 -8.39 -32.06 -6.18
C ILE A 171 -8.40 -33.41 -5.46
N LYS A 172 -7.40 -34.22 -5.67
CA LYS A 172 -7.27 -35.55 -5.03
C LYS A 172 -6.86 -35.43 -3.58
N ASP A 173 -7.09 -36.46 -2.76
CA ASP A 173 -6.76 -36.45 -1.34
C ASP A 173 -5.25 -36.46 -1.05
N ASP A 174 -4.47 -36.86 -2.02
CA ASP A 174 -3.00 -36.92 -1.99
C ASP A 174 -2.27 -35.73 -2.64
N ASP A 175 -3.03 -34.73 -3.11
CA ASP A 175 -2.50 -33.50 -3.72
C ASP A 175 -2.14 -32.39 -2.68
#